data_aeac771184ae9b441fe8225a16b1b392
#
_entry.id   aeac771184ae9b441fe8225a16b1b392
#
_cell.length_a   1.000
_cell.length_b   1.000
_cell.length_c   1.000
_cell.angle_alpha   90.00
_cell.angle_beta   90.00
_cell.angle_gamma   90.00
#
_symmetry.space_group_name_H-M   'P 1'
#
loop_
_entity.id
_entity.type
_entity.pdbx_description
1 polymer ?
#
loop_
_entity_poly.entity_id
_entity_poly.type
_entity_poly.pdbx_seq_one_letter_code
_entity_poly.pdbx_strand_id
1 'polypeptide(L)'
;LIFPVHLGQMAGRNAIPAMIGFIITAVGIPVFGVAAIGITHSDGLQTLAGKVSKGYGIFFTCLLYLTIGPLFAIPRCATVSFTTGVAPMLGDSGAEWLYLLIFSAVFFAFVLFFSLRPGKITVWIGKIINPIFLIFFAVLMIAALLAPGAAASAVEPVAAYQSDAFFPSLIEGYGTMDAIAGLAFGIVVIDVIRRMGV
;
A
#
# COMPACT_ATOMS: atom_id res chain seq x y z
N LEU A 1 3.44 -4.61 3.40
CA LEU A 1 3.82 -5.69 4.31
C LEU A 1 2.86 -5.85 5.50
N ILE A 2 2.27 -4.77 6.01
CA ILE A 2 1.39 -4.81 7.20
C ILE A 2 0.12 -5.62 6.90
N PHE A 3 -0.56 -5.37 5.80
CA PHE A 3 -1.82 -6.04 5.46
C PHE A 3 -1.72 -7.56 5.35
N PRO A 4 -0.77 -8.15 4.60
CA PRO A 4 -0.66 -9.60 4.51
C PRO A 4 -0.37 -10.29 5.85
N VAL A 5 0.43 -9.63 6.72
CA VAL A 5 0.74 -10.17 8.06
C VAL A 5 -0.51 -10.12 8.94
N HIS A 6 -1.20 -8.99 8.97
CA HIS A 6 -2.45 -8.83 9.71
C HIS A 6 -3.53 -9.81 9.22
N LEU A 7 -3.68 -9.95 7.91
CA LEU A 7 -4.59 -10.92 7.31
C LEU A 7 -4.27 -12.35 7.74
N GLY A 8 -2.98 -12.74 7.74
CA GLY A 8 -2.54 -14.04 8.20
C GLY A 8 -2.87 -14.31 9.67
N GLN A 9 -2.72 -13.30 10.54
CA GLN A 9 -3.07 -13.38 11.95
C GLN A 9 -4.59 -13.55 12.16
N MET A 10 -5.41 -12.82 11.39
CA MET A 10 -6.87 -12.89 11.51
C MET A 10 -7.47 -14.14 10.89
N ALA A 11 -6.94 -14.58 9.77
CA ALA A 11 -7.47 -15.73 9.03
C ALA A 11 -7.02 -17.08 9.59
N GLY A 12 -5.89 -17.15 10.33
CA GLY A 12 -5.41 -18.37 10.96
C GLY A 12 -5.39 -19.56 9.99
N ARG A 13 -6.09 -20.66 10.34
CA ARG A 13 -6.20 -21.85 9.49
C ARG A 13 -6.82 -21.61 8.11
N ASN A 14 -7.59 -20.51 7.95
CA ASN A 14 -8.24 -20.13 6.69
C ASN A 14 -7.37 -19.12 5.89
N ALA A 15 -6.07 -19.04 6.16
CA ALA A 15 -5.15 -18.09 5.51
C ALA A 15 -5.07 -18.26 3.98
N ILE A 16 -5.19 -19.49 3.46
CA ILE A 16 -5.09 -19.73 2.00
C ILE A 16 -6.25 -19.09 1.24
N PRO A 17 -7.54 -19.39 1.55
CA PRO A 17 -8.65 -18.72 0.88
C PRO A 17 -8.66 -17.20 1.11
N ALA A 18 -8.26 -16.74 2.28
CA ALA A 18 -8.09 -15.33 2.56
C ALA A 18 -7.03 -14.68 1.65
N MET A 19 -5.88 -15.31 1.48
CA MET A 19 -4.81 -14.81 0.63
C MET A 19 -5.22 -14.74 -0.85
N ILE A 20 -6.00 -15.71 -1.34
CA ILE A 20 -6.53 -15.69 -2.72
C ILE A 20 -7.44 -14.49 -2.92
N GLY A 21 -8.41 -14.26 -2.01
CA GLY A 21 -9.30 -13.10 -2.07
C GLY A 21 -8.54 -11.77 -2.04
N PHE A 22 -7.55 -11.67 -1.16
CA PHE A 22 -6.70 -10.48 -1.04
C PHE A 22 -5.91 -10.20 -2.32
N ILE A 23 -5.26 -11.21 -2.91
CA ILE A 23 -4.45 -11.06 -4.13
C ILE A 23 -5.30 -10.60 -5.32
N ILE A 24 -6.52 -11.09 -5.45
CA ILE A 24 -7.41 -10.70 -6.56
C ILE A 24 -7.63 -9.19 -6.56
N THR A 25 -7.85 -8.57 -5.42
CA THR A 25 -8.11 -7.13 -5.33
C THR A 25 -6.84 -6.31 -5.18
N ALA A 26 -5.91 -6.71 -4.33
CA ALA A 26 -4.69 -5.93 -4.06
C ALA A 26 -3.68 -5.99 -5.23
N VAL A 27 -3.71 -7.04 -6.05
CA VAL A 27 -2.80 -7.20 -7.19
C VAL A 27 -3.55 -7.21 -8.51
N GLY A 28 -4.63 -7.97 -8.63
CA GLY A 28 -5.36 -8.14 -9.89
C GLY A 28 -5.92 -6.82 -10.42
N ILE A 29 -6.63 -6.06 -9.59
CA ILE A 29 -7.23 -4.79 -10.03
C ILE A 29 -6.16 -3.75 -10.43
N PRO A 30 -5.07 -3.50 -9.68
CA PRO A 30 -3.99 -2.62 -10.13
C PRO A 30 -3.38 -3.03 -11.47
N VAL A 31 -3.13 -4.33 -11.66
CA VAL A 31 -2.57 -4.86 -12.92
C VAL A 31 -3.52 -4.59 -14.08
N PHE A 32 -4.82 -4.82 -13.91
CA PHE A 32 -5.82 -4.48 -14.94
C PHE A 32 -5.87 -2.96 -15.20
N GLY A 33 -5.73 -2.13 -14.17
CA GLY A 33 -5.67 -0.68 -14.31
C GLY A 33 -4.49 -0.22 -15.17
N VAL A 34 -3.29 -0.73 -14.88
CA VAL A 34 -2.09 -0.41 -15.68
C VAL A 34 -2.20 -0.97 -17.10
N ALA A 35 -2.72 -2.20 -17.25
CA ALA A 35 -2.95 -2.80 -18.56
C ALA A 35 -3.94 -1.98 -19.40
N ALA A 36 -4.99 -1.45 -18.79
CA ALA A 36 -5.96 -0.59 -19.48
C ALA A 36 -5.32 0.69 -20.03
N ILE A 37 -4.42 1.34 -19.28
CA ILE A 37 -3.66 2.50 -19.75
C ILE A 37 -2.77 2.10 -20.93
N GLY A 38 -2.08 0.97 -20.85
CA GLY A 38 -1.21 0.46 -21.90
C GLY A 38 -1.96 0.13 -23.20
N ILE A 39 -3.02 -0.68 -23.11
CA ILE A 39 -3.83 -1.12 -24.26
C ILE A 39 -4.53 0.05 -24.95
N THR A 40 -4.99 1.03 -24.18
CA THR A 40 -5.67 2.20 -24.73
C THR A 40 -4.74 3.27 -25.30
N HIS A 41 -3.42 3.05 -25.22
CA HIS A 41 -2.39 4.01 -25.61
C HIS A 41 -2.62 5.40 -25.01
N SER A 42 -3.10 5.43 -23.76
CA SER A 42 -3.40 6.68 -23.06
C SER A 42 -2.12 7.21 -22.39
N ASP A 43 -1.90 8.53 -22.47
CA ASP A 43 -0.75 9.19 -21.86
C ASP A 43 -0.92 9.40 -20.36
N GLY A 44 -1.88 8.74 -19.75
CA GLY A 44 -2.15 8.74 -18.33
C GLY A 44 -3.63 8.61 -17.98
N LEU A 45 -3.91 8.67 -16.70
CA LEU A 45 -5.26 8.52 -16.17
C LEU A 45 -6.23 9.58 -16.71
N GLN A 46 -5.78 10.83 -16.81
CA GLN A 46 -6.63 11.93 -17.30
C GLN A 46 -7.09 11.71 -18.75
N THR A 47 -6.19 11.21 -19.60
CA THR A 47 -6.50 10.90 -21.00
C THR A 47 -7.44 9.71 -21.08
N LEU A 48 -7.22 8.68 -20.25
CA LEU A 48 -8.08 7.50 -20.18
C LEU A 48 -9.50 7.88 -19.74
N ALA A 49 -9.64 8.58 -18.63
CA ALA A 49 -10.92 9.04 -18.10
C ALA A 49 -11.58 10.08 -19.01
N GLY A 50 -10.78 10.90 -19.70
CA GLY A 50 -11.22 11.91 -20.66
C GLY A 50 -11.87 11.32 -21.93
N LYS A 51 -11.67 10.03 -22.21
CA LYS A 51 -12.39 9.32 -23.30
C LYS A 51 -13.89 9.23 -23.06
N VAL A 52 -14.34 9.28 -21.81
CA VAL A 52 -15.76 9.33 -21.45
C VAL A 52 -16.30 10.75 -21.64
N SER A 53 -15.69 11.72 -20.98
CA SER A 53 -15.92 13.17 -21.21
C SER A 53 -14.76 13.97 -20.62
N LYS A 54 -14.50 15.17 -21.16
CA LYS A 54 -13.42 16.05 -20.65
C LYS A 54 -13.64 16.45 -19.18
N GLY A 55 -14.88 16.77 -18.81
CA GLY A 55 -15.22 17.14 -17.42
C GLY A 55 -15.04 15.98 -16.47
N TYR A 56 -15.46 14.78 -16.84
CA TYR A 56 -15.26 13.57 -16.05
C TYR A 56 -13.77 13.27 -15.85
N GLY A 57 -12.96 13.39 -16.91
CA GLY A 57 -11.51 13.16 -16.82
C GLY A 57 -10.84 14.07 -15.80
N ILE A 58 -11.15 15.37 -15.80
CA ILE A 58 -10.61 16.33 -14.84
C ILE A 58 -11.08 16.00 -13.41
N PHE A 59 -12.39 15.83 -13.23
CA PHE A 59 -12.99 15.54 -11.93
C PHE A 59 -12.42 14.27 -11.31
N PHE A 60 -12.38 13.18 -12.06
CA PHE A 60 -11.88 11.89 -11.60
C PHE A 60 -10.39 11.95 -11.26
N THR A 61 -9.59 12.61 -12.08
CA THR A 61 -8.15 12.78 -11.84
C THR A 61 -7.88 13.61 -10.59
N CYS A 62 -8.58 14.73 -10.43
CA CYS A 62 -8.47 15.55 -9.22
C CYS A 62 -8.87 14.78 -7.97
N LEU A 63 -10.00 14.08 -8.01
CA LEU A 63 -10.50 13.29 -6.87
C LEU A 63 -9.49 12.19 -6.49
N LEU A 64 -8.94 11.50 -7.48
CA LEU A 64 -7.98 10.43 -7.28
C LEU A 64 -6.69 10.94 -6.64
N TYR A 65 -6.10 12.02 -7.17
CA TYR A 65 -4.88 12.60 -6.60
C TYR A 65 -5.11 13.22 -5.22
N LEU A 66 -6.27 13.81 -4.96
CA LEU A 66 -6.63 14.29 -3.62
C LEU A 66 -6.75 13.13 -2.62
N THR A 67 -7.32 12.01 -3.04
CA THR A 67 -7.45 10.81 -2.19
C THR A 67 -6.10 10.17 -1.89
N ILE A 68 -5.25 9.99 -2.90
CA ILE A 68 -3.89 9.43 -2.69
C ILE A 68 -3.02 10.42 -1.92
N GLY A 69 -3.19 11.71 -2.16
CA GLY A 69 -2.40 12.76 -1.53
C GLY A 69 -2.93 13.12 -0.14
N PRO A 70 -3.36 14.39 0.03
CA PRO A 70 -3.56 14.98 1.34
C PRO A 70 -4.76 14.44 2.11
N LEU A 71 -5.79 13.91 1.43
CA LEU A 71 -7.04 13.57 2.12
C LEU A 71 -7.00 12.22 2.83
N PHE A 72 -6.28 11.24 2.29
CA PHE A 72 -6.34 9.89 2.87
C PHE A 72 -4.99 9.16 2.94
N ALA A 73 -4.31 8.91 1.83
CA ALA A 73 -3.19 7.98 1.86
C ALA A 73 -1.98 8.52 2.62
N ILE A 74 -1.64 9.81 2.49
CA ILE A 74 -0.51 10.41 3.20
C ILE A 74 -0.75 10.46 4.72
N PRO A 75 -1.90 10.96 5.23
CA PRO A 75 -2.22 10.89 6.66
C PRO A 75 -2.23 9.45 7.18
N ARG A 76 -2.79 8.51 6.42
CA ARG A 76 -2.80 7.09 6.78
C ARG A 76 -1.39 6.52 6.92
N CYS A 77 -0.44 6.89 6.04
CA CYS A 77 0.95 6.46 6.17
C CYS A 77 1.56 6.88 7.50
N ALA A 78 1.30 8.11 7.96
CA ALA A 78 1.79 8.59 9.24
C ALA A 78 1.14 7.82 10.41
N THR A 79 -0.18 7.69 10.43
CA THR A 79 -0.90 7.01 11.52
C THR A 79 -0.57 5.52 11.60
N VAL A 80 -0.52 4.81 10.48
CA VAL A 80 -0.18 3.38 10.44
C VAL A 80 1.28 3.15 10.86
N SER A 81 2.21 4.02 10.46
CA SER A 81 3.61 3.93 10.90
C SER A 81 3.73 4.14 12.40
N PHE A 82 2.96 5.06 12.97
CA PHE A 82 2.91 5.29 14.41
C PHE A 82 2.32 4.09 15.15
N THR A 83 1.13 3.64 14.76
CA THR A 83 0.41 2.54 15.46
C THR A 83 1.16 1.22 15.39
N THR A 84 1.89 0.96 14.30
CA THR A 84 2.65 -0.29 14.15
C THR A 84 4.04 -0.23 14.77
N GLY A 85 4.72 0.93 14.67
CA GLY A 85 6.12 1.06 15.07
C GLY A 85 6.33 1.65 16.47
N VAL A 86 5.53 2.62 16.86
CA VAL A 86 5.76 3.42 18.08
C VAL A 86 4.77 3.08 19.18
N ALA A 87 3.48 2.96 18.89
CA ALA A 87 2.45 2.72 19.88
C ALA A 87 2.69 1.47 20.74
N PRO A 88 3.16 0.32 20.21
CA PRO A 88 3.46 -0.85 21.05
C PRO A 88 4.58 -0.63 22.06
N MET A 89 5.44 0.36 21.85
CA MET A 89 6.57 0.67 22.73
C MET A 89 6.19 1.65 23.85
N LEU A 90 5.07 2.37 23.72
CA LEU A 90 4.64 3.40 24.65
C LEU A 90 3.82 2.86 25.84
N GLY A 91 3.26 1.64 25.71
CA GLY A 91 2.32 1.10 26.71
C GLY A 91 1.08 2.00 26.88
N ASP A 92 0.30 1.74 27.91
CA ASP A 92 -0.90 2.54 28.27
C ASP A 92 -0.54 3.92 28.89
N SER A 93 0.24 4.72 28.19
CA SER A 93 0.47 6.10 28.60
C SER A 93 -0.70 6.94 28.08
N GLY A 94 -1.55 7.48 28.96
CA GLY A 94 -2.74 8.27 28.63
C GLY A 94 -2.51 9.53 27.77
N ALA A 95 -1.36 9.65 27.13
CA ALA A 95 -0.93 10.74 26.26
C ALA A 95 -0.67 10.30 24.80
N GLU A 96 -1.28 9.19 24.35
CA GLU A 96 -1.07 8.67 22.97
C GLU A 96 -1.30 9.73 21.89
N TRP A 97 -2.29 10.59 22.06
CA TRP A 97 -2.59 11.65 21.09
C TRP A 97 -1.42 12.64 20.95
N LEU A 98 -0.70 12.93 22.02
CA LEU A 98 0.45 13.84 22.00
C LEU A 98 1.64 13.21 21.27
N TYR A 99 1.91 11.93 21.53
CA TYR A 99 2.95 11.19 20.80
C TYR A 99 2.62 11.05 19.31
N LEU A 100 1.36 10.79 18.96
CA LEU A 100 0.89 10.76 17.57
C LEU A 100 1.09 12.13 16.89
N LEU A 101 0.78 13.23 17.60
CA LEU A 101 0.95 14.58 17.07
C LEU A 101 2.42 14.89 16.80
N ILE A 102 3.30 14.61 17.78
CA ILE A 102 4.75 14.84 17.63
C ILE A 102 5.31 13.98 16.49
N PHE A 103 4.96 12.69 16.47
CA PHE A 103 5.38 11.79 15.40
C PHE A 103 4.93 12.27 14.02
N SER A 104 3.66 12.68 13.91
CA SER A 104 3.11 13.19 12.65
C SER A 104 3.81 14.48 12.21
N ALA A 105 4.08 15.40 13.14
CA ALA A 105 4.80 16.63 12.84
C ALA A 105 6.22 16.35 12.30
N VAL A 106 6.94 15.43 12.94
CA VAL A 106 8.27 15.01 12.49
C VAL A 106 8.18 14.30 11.13
N PHE A 107 7.23 13.38 10.97
CA PHE A 107 7.00 12.66 9.72
C PHE A 107 6.74 13.62 8.55
N PHE A 108 5.82 14.57 8.72
CA PHE A 108 5.49 15.54 7.68
C PHE A 108 6.63 16.54 7.42
N ALA A 109 7.43 16.89 8.44
CA ALA A 109 8.63 17.69 8.25
C ALA A 109 9.66 16.98 7.34
N PHE A 110 9.86 15.67 7.53
CA PHE A 110 10.70 14.86 6.65
C PHE A 110 10.12 14.76 5.23
N VAL A 111 8.81 14.52 5.10
CA VAL A 111 8.14 14.47 3.80
C VAL A 111 8.35 15.80 3.06
N LEU A 112 8.15 16.93 3.73
CA LEU A 112 8.37 18.26 3.15
C LEU A 112 9.82 18.45 2.74
N PHE A 113 10.77 18.11 3.61
CA PHE A 113 12.21 18.25 3.33
C PHE A 113 12.61 17.47 2.08
N PHE A 114 12.16 16.22 1.94
CA PHE A 114 12.45 15.43 0.75
C PHE A 114 11.70 15.93 -0.48
N SER A 115 10.47 16.39 -0.34
CA SER A 115 9.66 16.93 -1.45
C SER A 115 10.26 18.19 -2.07
N LEU A 116 10.95 19.01 -1.29
CA LEU A 116 11.62 20.23 -1.79
C LEU A 116 12.85 19.92 -2.66
N ARG A 117 13.33 18.67 -2.70
CA ARG A 117 14.51 18.26 -3.49
C ARG A 117 14.21 17.07 -4.42
N PRO A 118 13.29 17.21 -5.38
CA PRO A 118 12.79 16.09 -6.17
C PRO A 118 13.85 15.39 -7.02
N GLY A 119 14.87 16.11 -7.51
CA GLY A 119 15.92 15.52 -8.34
C GLY A 119 16.84 14.52 -7.63
N LYS A 120 16.95 14.59 -6.28
CA LYS A 120 17.75 13.66 -5.49
C LYS A 120 16.94 12.51 -4.90
N ILE A 121 15.63 12.64 -4.80
CA ILE A 121 14.73 11.64 -4.23
C ILE A 121 14.85 10.32 -4.96
N THR A 122 14.82 10.31 -6.30
CA THR A 122 14.89 9.09 -7.10
C THR A 122 16.17 8.30 -6.85
N VAL A 123 17.29 9.02 -6.65
CA VAL A 123 18.58 8.39 -6.35
C VAL A 123 18.60 7.84 -4.91
N TRP A 124 18.05 8.57 -3.95
CA TRP A 124 17.99 8.14 -2.55
C TRP A 124 17.07 6.95 -2.38
N ILE A 125 15.88 6.97 -2.99
CA ILE A 125 14.94 5.85 -2.96
C ILE A 125 15.55 4.62 -3.62
N GLY A 126 16.11 4.75 -4.84
CA GLY A 126 16.63 3.61 -5.59
C GLY A 126 17.91 3.03 -5.01
N LYS A 127 18.86 3.86 -4.56
CA LYS A 127 20.19 3.41 -4.13
C LYS A 127 20.30 3.11 -2.64
N ILE A 128 19.48 3.72 -1.79
CA ILE A 128 19.62 3.60 -0.34
C ILE A 128 18.38 2.93 0.26
N ILE A 129 17.20 3.50 0.07
CA ILE A 129 15.99 3.03 0.74
C ILE A 129 15.57 1.65 0.22
N ASN A 130 15.64 1.43 -1.07
CA ASN A 130 15.21 0.16 -1.67
C ASN A 130 16.10 -1.03 -1.26
N PRO A 131 17.44 -0.96 -1.30
CA PRO A 131 18.29 -2.04 -0.78
C PRO A 131 18.10 -2.30 0.72
N ILE A 132 17.98 -1.26 1.54
CA ILE A 132 17.70 -1.40 2.98
C ILE A 132 16.37 -2.13 3.20
N PHE A 133 15.34 -1.73 2.47
CA PHE A 133 14.03 -2.39 2.52
C PHE A 133 14.11 -3.88 2.14
N LEU A 134 14.84 -4.21 1.07
CA LEU A 134 15.03 -5.60 0.63
C LEU A 134 15.78 -6.44 1.65
N ILE A 135 16.83 -5.87 2.29
CA ILE A 135 17.57 -6.55 3.36
C ILE A 135 16.65 -6.80 4.56
N PHE A 136 15.89 -5.78 4.98
CA PHE A 136 14.92 -5.93 6.08
C PHE A 136 13.85 -6.99 5.76
N PHE A 137 13.37 -6.99 4.54
CA PHE A 137 12.40 -7.99 4.07
C PHE A 137 12.99 -9.39 4.09
N ALA A 138 14.22 -9.56 3.60
CA ALA A 138 14.91 -10.85 3.63
C ALA A 138 15.13 -11.34 5.07
N VAL A 139 15.54 -10.46 5.98
CA VAL A 139 15.70 -10.78 7.41
C VAL A 139 14.38 -11.24 8.02
N LEU A 140 13.28 -10.53 7.73
CA LEU A 140 11.94 -10.91 8.21
C LEU A 140 11.50 -12.27 7.67
N MET A 141 11.76 -12.56 6.37
CA MET A 141 11.45 -13.85 5.77
C MET A 141 12.25 -14.98 6.41
N ILE A 142 13.54 -14.78 6.62
CA ILE A 142 14.42 -15.77 7.28
C ILE A 142 13.97 -15.97 8.73
N ALA A 143 13.72 -14.91 9.45
CA ALA A 143 13.24 -14.98 10.84
C ALA A 143 11.90 -15.74 10.94
N ALA A 144 10.97 -15.49 10.03
CA ALA A 144 9.69 -16.20 9.96
C ALA A 144 9.85 -17.70 9.66
N LEU A 145 10.82 -18.07 8.81
CA LEU A 145 11.11 -19.47 8.48
C LEU A 145 11.83 -20.21 9.62
N LEU A 146 12.65 -19.49 10.39
CA LEU A 146 13.42 -20.06 11.50
C LEU A 146 12.65 -20.03 12.83
N ALA A 147 11.66 -19.16 12.97
CA ALA A 147 10.85 -19.09 14.17
C ALA A 147 9.98 -20.36 14.29
N PRO A 148 10.02 -21.07 15.42
CA PRO A 148 9.09 -22.16 15.70
C PRO A 148 7.70 -21.58 16.00
N GLY A 149 7.09 -20.99 14.99
CA GLY A 149 5.73 -20.46 15.09
C GLY A 149 4.72 -21.60 15.13
N ALA A 150 3.63 -21.41 15.85
CA ALA A 150 2.48 -22.30 15.75
C ALA A 150 2.08 -22.36 14.25
N ALA A 151 1.93 -23.58 13.73
CA ALA A 151 1.44 -23.73 12.36
C ALA A 151 0.15 -22.92 12.20
N ALA A 152 -0.02 -22.23 11.08
CA ALA A 152 -1.23 -21.43 10.83
C ALA A 152 -2.53 -22.25 11.04
N SER A 153 -2.43 -23.58 10.87
CA SER A 153 -3.51 -24.54 11.16
C SER A 153 -3.91 -24.61 12.63
N ALA A 154 -3.05 -24.19 13.57
CA ALA A 154 -3.31 -24.23 15.02
C ALA A 154 -3.96 -22.92 15.53
N VAL A 155 -4.02 -21.88 14.73
CA VAL A 155 -4.61 -20.60 15.10
C VAL A 155 -6.05 -20.54 14.63
N GLU A 156 -6.98 -20.36 15.58
CA GLU A 156 -8.39 -20.18 15.23
C GLU A 156 -8.63 -18.84 14.55
N PRO A 157 -9.36 -18.82 13.43
CA PRO A 157 -9.71 -17.59 12.72
C PRO A 157 -10.60 -16.71 13.60
N VAL A 158 -10.44 -15.39 13.47
CA VAL A 158 -11.36 -14.41 14.07
C VAL A 158 -12.76 -14.60 13.47
N ALA A 159 -13.81 -14.26 14.21
CA ALA A 159 -15.20 -14.50 13.86
C ALA A 159 -15.56 -14.15 12.40
N ALA A 160 -15.01 -13.05 11.87
CA ALA A 160 -15.23 -12.62 10.48
C ALA A 160 -14.64 -13.57 9.43
N TYR A 161 -13.65 -14.40 9.81
CA TYR A 161 -12.92 -15.32 8.91
C TYR A 161 -13.22 -16.80 9.19
N GLN A 162 -14.14 -17.08 10.11
CA GLN A 162 -14.50 -18.47 10.48
C GLN A 162 -15.35 -19.16 9.42
N SER A 163 -16.40 -18.49 8.98
CA SER A 163 -17.36 -19.05 8.02
C SER A 163 -16.92 -18.83 6.57
N ASP A 164 -16.38 -17.67 6.27
CA ASP A 164 -15.92 -17.29 4.94
C ASP A 164 -14.74 -16.33 5.06
N ALA A 165 -13.58 -16.80 4.64
CA ALA A 165 -12.35 -15.98 4.68
C ALA A 165 -12.11 -15.25 3.35
N PHE A 166 -12.76 -15.64 2.26
CA PHE A 166 -12.52 -15.10 0.93
C PHE A 166 -13.09 -13.68 0.76
N PHE A 167 -14.37 -13.47 1.08
CA PHE A 167 -14.99 -12.14 0.87
C PHE A 167 -14.44 -11.04 1.79
N PRO A 168 -14.26 -11.26 3.11
CA PRO A 168 -13.64 -10.27 3.96
C PRO A 168 -12.25 -9.86 3.48
N SER A 169 -11.43 -10.82 3.06
CA SER A 169 -10.08 -10.54 2.57
C SER A 169 -10.06 -9.83 1.21
N LEU A 170 -11.05 -10.08 0.36
CA LEU A 170 -11.24 -9.35 -0.90
C LEU A 170 -11.52 -7.87 -0.63
N ILE A 171 -12.34 -7.54 0.37
CA ILE A 171 -12.61 -6.16 0.80
C ILE A 171 -11.35 -5.54 1.41
N GLU A 172 -10.61 -6.29 2.22
CA GLU A 172 -9.37 -5.82 2.84
C GLU A 172 -8.28 -5.53 1.79
N GLY A 173 -8.16 -6.40 0.76
CA GLY A 173 -7.26 -6.17 -0.37
C GLY A 173 -7.64 -4.92 -1.17
N TYR A 174 -8.92 -4.65 -1.36
CA TYR A 174 -9.38 -3.40 -1.97
C TYR A 174 -9.03 -2.18 -1.09
N GLY A 175 -9.10 -2.33 0.24
CA GLY A 175 -8.73 -1.32 1.23
C GLY A 175 -7.25 -0.91 1.23
N THR A 176 -6.36 -1.66 0.57
CA THR A 176 -4.94 -1.27 0.39
C THR A 176 -4.76 -0.06 -0.50
N MET A 177 -5.76 0.28 -1.32
CA MET A 177 -5.74 1.37 -2.32
C MET A 177 -4.74 1.18 -3.46
N ASP A 178 -4.18 -0.01 -3.63
CA ASP A 178 -3.23 -0.29 -4.70
C ASP A 178 -3.86 -0.14 -6.09
N ALA A 179 -5.17 -0.38 -6.21
CA ALA A 179 -5.93 -0.13 -7.43
C ALA A 179 -5.87 1.34 -7.87
N ILE A 180 -6.04 2.25 -6.92
CA ILE A 180 -5.99 3.69 -7.15
C ILE A 180 -4.54 4.13 -7.43
N ALA A 181 -3.58 3.60 -6.67
CA ALA A 181 -2.16 3.85 -6.86
C ALA A 181 -1.67 3.33 -8.22
N GLY A 182 -2.10 2.15 -8.65
CA GLY A 182 -1.80 1.59 -9.96
C GLY A 182 -2.26 2.49 -11.12
N LEU A 183 -3.44 3.08 -11.02
CA LEU A 183 -3.95 4.05 -12.00
C LEU A 183 -3.17 5.37 -11.98
N ALA A 184 -2.82 5.89 -10.79
CA ALA A 184 -2.10 7.16 -10.67
C ALA A 184 -0.64 7.06 -11.17
N PHE A 185 0.04 5.97 -10.84
CA PHE A 185 1.47 5.80 -11.13
C PHE A 185 1.74 4.88 -12.32
N GLY A 186 0.71 4.25 -12.90
CA GLY A 186 0.84 3.33 -14.03
C GLY A 186 1.52 3.96 -15.24
N ILE A 187 1.28 5.24 -15.50
CA ILE A 187 1.94 5.95 -16.59
C ILE A 187 3.47 6.00 -16.41
N VAL A 188 3.95 6.16 -15.17
CA VAL A 188 5.39 6.20 -14.89
C VAL A 188 6.05 4.86 -15.25
N VAL A 189 5.37 3.75 -14.95
CA VAL A 189 5.82 2.40 -15.30
C VAL A 189 5.86 2.24 -16.82
N ILE A 190 4.81 2.66 -17.50
CA ILE A 190 4.71 2.59 -18.97
C ILE A 190 5.80 3.44 -19.64
N ASP A 191 6.05 4.64 -19.14
CA ASP A 191 7.11 5.51 -19.66
C ASP A 191 8.51 4.90 -19.46
N VAL A 192 8.75 4.25 -18.34
CA VAL A 192 10.02 3.54 -18.10
C VAL A 192 10.18 2.39 -19.10
N ILE A 193 9.14 1.58 -19.31
CA ILE A 193 9.16 0.47 -20.28
C ILE A 193 9.43 0.99 -21.70
N ARG A 194 8.74 2.05 -22.13
CA ARG A 194 8.94 2.68 -23.43
C ARG A 194 10.37 3.19 -23.63
N ARG A 195 10.98 3.78 -22.59
CA ARG A 195 12.38 4.26 -22.60
C ARG A 195 13.40 3.13 -22.67
N MET A 196 13.05 1.94 -22.18
CA MET A 196 13.89 0.75 -22.29
C MET A 196 13.84 0.09 -23.68
N GLY A 197 13.01 0.58 -24.60
CA GLY A 197 12.95 0.10 -25.99
C GLY A 197 12.14 -1.18 -26.20
N VAL A 198 11.22 -1.47 -25.27
CA VAL A 198 10.27 -2.60 -25.37
C VAL A 198 8.95 -2.12 -25.92
#